data_7619adbbe8fa5cc5b0416cefe28a7c5c
#
_entry.id   7619adbbe8fa5cc5b0416cefe28a7c5c
#
_cell.length_a   1.000
_cell.length_b   1.000
_cell.length_c   1.000
_cell.angle_alpha   90.00
_cell.angle_beta   90.00
_cell.angle_gamma   90.00
#
_symmetry.space_group_name_H-M   'P 1'
#
loop_
_entity.id
_entity.type
_entity.pdbx_description
1 polymer ?
#
loop_
_entity_poly.entity_id
_entity_poly.type
_entity_poly.pdbx_seq_one_letter_code
_entity_poly.pdbx_strand_id
1 'polypeptide(L)'
;MKSLAPWFGSVVLTLLISPASAQQYTDLLKDGSLSQWMLANGDDVTKGWQIEKDGSLHLAGRGDNLLSREDFGDFDLWFEWKISAKGNSGIKYRVMKYGNSWLGLEYQIQDDSAFPKMSAEHYTASIYDLFDKSAEIFSRSYRGLDEYSVGRVIVQRHRIRHWMNGKLIIDERDDSQRFADAVKDSKFRGQQGFGANHSGKLMLTDHGSEVWYRNVFIRRLDGCALVP
;
A
#
# COMPACT_ATOMS: atom_id res chain seq x y z
N MET A 1 -67.71 0.75 42.63
CA MET A 1 -66.49 0.03 42.31
C MET A 1 -66.01 0.53 40.97
N LYS A 2 -64.95 1.38 40.95
CA LYS A 2 -64.38 1.94 39.69
C LYS A 2 -63.09 1.14 39.41
N SER A 3 -63.07 0.48 38.23
CA SER A 3 -61.94 -0.28 37.69
C SER A 3 -60.92 0.69 37.13
N LEU A 4 -59.69 0.58 37.62
CA LEU A 4 -58.47 1.26 37.06
C LEU A 4 -57.81 0.32 36.09
N ALA A 5 -57.75 0.69 34.82
CA ALA A 5 -56.94 -0.03 33.80
C ALA A 5 -55.47 0.45 33.86
N PRO A 6 -54.48 -0.44 33.71
CA PRO A 6 -53.09 -0.04 33.71
C PRO A 6 -52.67 0.49 32.30
N TRP A 7 -52.03 1.64 32.29
CA TRP A 7 -51.39 2.20 31.10
C TRP A 7 -50.00 1.49 30.92
N PHE A 8 -49.87 0.71 29.86
CA PHE A 8 -48.58 0.24 29.37
C PHE A 8 -48.01 1.26 28.39
N GLY A 9 -47.04 2.08 28.85
CA GLY A 9 -46.28 2.95 27.98
C GLY A 9 -45.20 2.15 27.22
N SER A 10 -45.37 1.96 25.93
CA SER A 10 -44.33 1.41 25.05
C SER A 10 -43.21 2.40 24.88
N VAL A 11 -42.04 2.11 25.44
CA VAL A 11 -40.80 2.86 25.16
C VAL A 11 -40.27 2.38 23.81
N VAL A 12 -40.43 3.19 22.78
CA VAL A 12 -39.80 2.96 21.47
C VAL A 12 -38.36 3.45 21.57
N LEU A 13 -37.42 2.51 21.71
CA LEU A 13 -35.99 2.77 21.63
C LEU A 13 -35.59 2.99 20.16
N THR A 14 -35.53 4.24 19.73
CA THR A 14 -35.05 4.61 18.39
C THR A 14 -33.52 4.49 18.40
N LEU A 15 -33.01 3.40 17.86
CA LEU A 15 -31.59 3.25 17.54
C LEU A 15 -31.23 4.26 16.43
N LEU A 16 -30.59 5.36 16.79
CA LEU A 16 -29.93 6.23 15.84
C LEU A 16 -28.72 5.51 15.27
N ILE A 17 -28.90 4.80 14.16
CA ILE A 17 -27.78 4.31 13.35
C ILE A 17 -27.22 5.53 12.65
N SER A 18 -26.16 6.13 13.20
CA SER A 18 -25.36 7.09 12.47
C SER A 18 -24.80 6.43 11.22
N PRO A 19 -25.02 6.99 10.01
CA PRO A 19 -24.36 6.44 8.83
C PRO A 19 -22.85 6.53 9.08
N ALA A 20 -22.16 5.38 9.02
CA ALA A 20 -20.72 5.37 9.00
C ALA A 20 -20.29 6.27 7.82
N SER A 21 -19.66 7.41 8.11
CA SER A 21 -19.19 8.30 7.06
C SER A 21 -18.22 7.50 6.22
N ALA A 22 -18.53 7.30 4.94
CA ALA A 22 -17.62 6.67 4.01
C ALA A 22 -16.32 7.50 4.02
N GLN A 23 -15.25 6.94 4.57
CA GLN A 23 -13.98 7.65 4.63
C GLN A 23 -13.54 7.96 3.20
N GLN A 24 -13.28 9.25 2.96
CA GLN A 24 -12.93 9.76 1.65
C GLN A 24 -11.45 9.42 1.34
N TYR A 25 -11.14 9.22 0.06
CA TYR A 25 -9.75 9.11 -0.37
C TYR A 25 -9.02 10.44 -0.20
N THR A 26 -7.79 10.35 0.31
CA THR A 26 -6.82 11.46 0.37
C THR A 26 -5.86 11.31 -0.80
N ASP A 27 -5.67 12.37 -1.56
CA ASP A 27 -4.64 12.46 -2.60
C ASP A 27 -3.29 12.78 -1.97
N LEU A 28 -2.33 11.88 -2.11
CA LEU A 28 -0.98 12.04 -1.56
C LEU A 28 -0.05 12.88 -2.47
N LEU A 29 -0.52 13.29 -3.65
CA LEU A 29 0.18 14.21 -4.57
C LEU A 29 -0.64 15.49 -4.80
N LYS A 30 -1.52 15.81 -3.86
CA LYS A 30 -2.45 16.95 -3.95
C LYS A 30 -1.71 18.25 -4.26
N ASP A 31 -2.30 19.03 -5.18
CA ASP A 31 -1.82 20.37 -5.58
C ASP A 31 -0.40 20.37 -6.17
N GLY A 32 0.07 19.24 -6.72
CA GLY A 32 1.42 19.12 -7.23
C GLY A 32 2.50 19.33 -6.17
N SER A 33 2.22 18.88 -4.96
CA SER A 33 3.07 19.12 -3.78
C SER A 33 3.55 17.81 -3.17
N LEU A 34 4.77 17.82 -2.64
CA LEU A 34 5.36 16.74 -1.85
C LEU A 34 5.17 16.95 -0.34
N SER A 35 4.25 17.83 0.08
CA SER A 35 4.00 18.14 1.49
C SER A 35 3.54 16.93 2.34
N GLN A 36 2.98 15.89 1.72
CA GLN A 36 2.61 14.62 2.36
C GLN A 36 3.80 13.66 2.55
N TRP A 37 4.96 14.01 1.99
CA TRP A 37 6.15 13.17 1.96
C TRP A 37 7.33 13.82 2.67
N MET A 38 8.29 13.01 3.09
CA MET A 38 9.54 13.43 3.73
C MET A 38 10.66 12.46 3.40
N LEU A 39 11.89 12.89 3.59
CA LEU A 39 13.07 12.03 3.57
C LEU A 39 13.16 11.17 4.86
N ALA A 40 14.02 10.17 4.86
CA ALA A 40 14.21 9.24 5.99
C ALA A 40 14.66 9.92 7.31
N ASN A 41 15.28 11.10 7.21
CA ASN A 41 15.70 11.93 8.34
C ASN A 41 14.61 12.92 8.84
N GLY A 42 13.45 12.94 8.15
CA GLY A 42 12.32 13.82 8.47
C GLY A 42 12.31 15.14 7.71
N ASP A 43 13.33 15.44 6.94
CA ASP A 43 13.44 16.67 6.14
C ASP A 43 12.48 16.67 4.96
N ASP A 44 12.24 17.85 4.41
CA ASP A 44 11.49 18.04 3.17
C ASP A 44 12.25 17.47 1.97
N VAL A 45 11.50 17.05 0.96
CA VAL A 45 12.06 16.51 -0.28
C VAL A 45 12.63 17.65 -1.12
N THR A 46 13.94 17.61 -1.41
CA THR A 46 14.63 18.71 -2.08
C THR A 46 15.37 18.31 -3.36
N LYS A 47 15.47 17.01 -3.66
CA LYS A 47 16.21 16.51 -4.84
C LYS A 47 15.66 15.18 -5.35
N GLY A 48 15.93 14.91 -6.62
CA GLY A 48 15.66 13.63 -7.29
C GLY A 48 14.19 13.42 -7.64
N TRP A 49 13.30 13.67 -6.69
CA TRP A 49 11.86 13.59 -6.89
C TRP A 49 11.30 14.95 -7.31
N GLN A 50 10.56 14.99 -8.38
CA GLN A 50 9.94 16.21 -8.90
C GLN A 50 8.51 15.96 -9.37
N ILE A 51 7.66 16.99 -9.28
CA ILE A 51 6.35 16.95 -9.90
C ILE A 51 6.46 17.47 -11.32
N GLU A 52 6.08 16.64 -12.28
CA GLU A 52 6.05 16.97 -13.70
C GLU A 52 4.85 17.89 -14.05
N LYS A 53 4.86 18.45 -15.25
CA LYS A 53 3.78 19.34 -15.72
C LYS A 53 2.41 18.66 -15.79
N ASP A 54 2.37 17.34 -15.96
CA ASP A 54 1.15 16.53 -15.99
C ASP A 54 0.67 16.12 -14.59
N GLY A 55 1.34 16.57 -13.53
CA GLY A 55 1.04 16.26 -12.13
C GLY A 55 1.62 14.95 -11.65
N SER A 56 2.35 14.20 -12.48
CA SER A 56 3.01 12.97 -12.04
C SER A 56 4.25 13.27 -11.18
N LEU A 57 4.46 12.45 -10.16
CA LEU A 57 5.69 12.42 -9.37
C LEU A 57 6.72 11.57 -10.11
N HIS A 58 7.88 12.14 -10.42
CA HIS A 58 8.96 11.49 -11.16
C HIS A 58 10.24 11.45 -10.32
N LEU A 59 10.85 10.28 -10.20
CA LEU A 59 12.22 10.13 -9.73
C LEU A 59 13.14 10.21 -10.96
N ALA A 60 13.77 11.36 -11.16
CA ALA A 60 14.66 11.66 -12.29
C ALA A 60 16.14 11.39 -11.94
N GLY A 61 16.41 10.33 -11.21
CA GLY A 61 17.75 9.99 -10.73
C GLY A 61 17.72 9.58 -9.25
N ARG A 62 18.82 9.80 -8.51
CA ARG A 62 18.87 9.49 -7.08
C ARG A 62 18.26 10.61 -6.25
N GLY A 63 17.24 10.27 -5.43
CA GLY A 63 16.50 11.20 -4.60
C GLY A 63 16.29 10.74 -3.16
N ASP A 64 16.85 9.60 -2.76
CA ASP A 64 16.54 8.86 -1.55
C ASP A 64 15.08 8.36 -1.49
N ASN A 65 14.77 7.46 -0.56
CA ASN A 65 13.40 6.98 -0.37
C ASN A 65 12.50 8.09 0.18
N LEU A 66 11.25 8.15 -0.29
CA LEU A 66 10.23 9.02 0.29
C LEU A 66 9.36 8.26 1.28
N LEU A 67 9.22 8.79 2.48
CA LEU A 67 8.28 8.28 3.47
C LEU A 67 7.06 9.20 3.56
N SER A 68 5.87 8.63 3.73
CA SER A 68 4.70 9.43 4.09
C SER A 68 4.90 10.10 5.45
N ARG A 69 4.38 11.32 5.64
CA ARG A 69 4.41 11.96 6.96
C ARG A 69 3.50 11.24 7.94
N GLU A 70 2.35 10.78 7.47
CA GLU A 70 1.40 10.02 8.27
C GLU A 70 1.70 8.52 8.28
N ASP A 71 1.25 7.85 9.34
CA ASP A 71 1.22 6.40 9.46
C ASP A 71 -0.18 5.88 9.09
N PHE A 72 -0.23 4.70 8.48
CA PHE A 72 -1.46 4.03 8.04
C PHE A 72 -1.52 2.62 8.64
N GLY A 73 -2.67 2.28 9.23
CA GLY A 73 -2.99 0.94 9.73
C GLY A 73 -3.69 0.10 8.67
N ASP A 74 -5.02 0.09 8.75
CA ASP A 74 -5.86 -0.48 7.71
C ASP A 74 -6.15 0.57 6.63
N PHE A 75 -5.93 0.23 5.36
CA PHE A 75 -6.04 1.18 4.26
C PHE A 75 -6.39 0.52 2.93
N ASP A 76 -6.83 1.36 2.00
CA ASP A 76 -7.04 1.06 0.58
C ASP A 76 -6.25 2.11 -0.21
N LEU A 77 -5.15 1.70 -0.82
CA LEU A 77 -4.22 2.54 -1.56
C LEU A 77 -4.35 2.24 -3.06
N TRP A 78 -4.64 3.27 -3.85
CA TRP A 78 -4.62 3.26 -5.31
C TRP A 78 -3.47 4.10 -5.80
N PHE A 79 -2.80 3.64 -6.86
CA PHE A 79 -1.74 4.39 -7.50
C PHE A 79 -1.56 3.95 -8.95
N GLU A 80 -1.13 4.89 -9.79
CA GLU A 80 -0.66 4.57 -11.12
C GLU A 80 0.85 4.73 -11.15
N TRP A 81 1.52 3.83 -11.85
CA TRP A 81 2.98 3.82 -11.94
C TRP A 81 3.47 3.44 -13.32
N LYS A 82 4.64 3.96 -13.67
CA LYS A 82 5.41 3.61 -14.87
C LYS A 82 6.88 3.53 -14.47
N ILE A 83 7.65 2.62 -15.07
CA ILE A 83 9.06 2.42 -14.77
C ILE A 83 9.90 2.40 -16.05
N SER A 84 11.13 2.90 -15.96
CA SER A 84 12.09 2.85 -17.08
C SER A 84 12.55 1.41 -17.36
N ALA A 85 13.11 1.20 -18.55
CA ALA A 85 13.76 -0.07 -18.91
C ALA A 85 14.86 -0.44 -17.88
N LYS A 86 14.88 -1.68 -17.45
CA LYS A 86 15.75 -2.22 -16.39
C LYS A 86 15.54 -1.54 -15.02
N GLY A 87 14.44 -0.81 -14.87
CA GLY A 87 14.14 -0.09 -13.64
C GLY A 87 13.71 -1.01 -12.50
N ASN A 88 13.95 -0.54 -11.27
CA ASN A 88 13.54 -1.16 -10.02
C ASN A 88 13.08 -0.07 -9.05
N SER A 89 11.93 -0.25 -8.46
CA SER A 89 11.31 0.61 -7.45
C SER A 89 10.28 -0.21 -6.66
N GLY A 90 9.43 0.43 -5.88
CA GLY A 90 8.33 -0.21 -5.16
C GLY A 90 7.60 0.75 -4.24
N ILE A 91 6.46 0.32 -3.76
CA ILE A 91 5.74 1.00 -2.68
C ILE A 91 5.74 0.08 -1.46
N LYS A 92 6.47 0.49 -0.42
CA LYS A 92 6.40 -0.19 0.87
C LYS A 92 5.28 0.39 1.72
N TYR A 93 4.70 -0.46 2.53
CA TYR A 93 3.66 -0.09 3.48
C TYR A 93 3.91 -0.72 4.84
N ARG A 94 3.25 -0.19 5.87
CA ARG A 94 3.54 -0.52 7.28
C ARG A 94 5.03 -0.40 7.59
N VAL A 95 5.67 0.64 7.03
CA VAL A 95 7.11 0.86 7.17
C VAL A 95 7.43 1.35 8.57
N MET A 96 8.39 0.70 9.20
CA MET A 96 8.95 1.07 10.51
C MET A 96 10.46 1.11 10.45
N LYS A 97 11.07 1.67 11.50
CA LYS A 97 12.52 1.70 11.66
C LYS A 97 13.01 0.44 12.37
N TYR A 98 13.88 -0.32 11.71
CA TYR A 98 14.59 -1.49 12.24
C TYR A 98 16.07 -1.15 12.31
N GLY A 99 16.57 -0.82 13.51
CA GLY A 99 17.91 -0.26 13.66
C GLY A 99 18.06 1.05 12.88
N ASN A 100 18.94 1.07 11.89
CA ASN A 100 19.15 2.23 11.01
C ASN A 100 18.39 2.17 9.69
N SER A 101 17.59 1.12 9.45
CA SER A 101 16.89 0.89 8.18
C SER A 101 15.39 1.07 8.32
N TRP A 102 14.77 1.71 7.33
CA TRP A 102 13.32 1.74 7.18
C TRP A 102 12.88 0.54 6.35
N LEU A 103 12.11 -0.37 6.93
CA LEU A 103 11.64 -1.60 6.30
C LEU A 103 10.12 -1.74 6.44
N GLY A 104 9.51 -2.40 5.49
CA GLY A 104 8.07 -2.71 5.46
C GLY A 104 7.78 -3.75 4.38
N LEU A 105 6.54 -4.21 4.32
CA LEU A 105 6.06 -5.04 3.23
C LEU A 105 6.03 -4.20 1.95
N GLU A 106 6.31 -4.81 0.80
CA GLU A 106 6.52 -4.06 -0.44
C GLU A 106 5.69 -4.61 -1.61
N TYR A 107 4.92 -3.73 -2.24
CA TYR A 107 4.42 -3.97 -3.59
C TYR A 107 5.56 -3.67 -4.55
N GLN A 108 6.14 -4.72 -5.15
CA GLN A 108 7.28 -4.57 -6.06
C GLN A 108 6.88 -3.91 -7.37
N ILE A 109 7.76 -3.06 -7.89
CA ILE A 109 7.63 -2.40 -9.20
C ILE A 109 8.98 -2.50 -9.91
N GLN A 110 9.02 -3.24 -11.03
CA GLN A 110 10.25 -3.34 -11.82
C GLN A 110 9.96 -3.70 -13.28
N ASP A 111 10.97 -3.55 -14.12
CA ASP A 111 10.97 -4.14 -15.46
C ASP A 111 11.31 -5.63 -15.37
N ASP A 112 10.29 -6.47 -15.20
CA ASP A 112 10.45 -7.91 -15.03
C ASP A 112 11.20 -8.54 -16.21
N SER A 113 11.14 -7.96 -17.42
CA SER A 113 11.79 -8.50 -18.62
C SER A 113 13.33 -8.42 -18.55
N ALA A 114 13.83 -7.47 -17.78
CA ALA A 114 15.27 -7.30 -17.56
C ALA A 114 15.84 -8.30 -16.54
N PHE A 115 14.99 -8.98 -15.76
CA PHE A 115 15.39 -9.87 -14.67
C PHE A 115 14.80 -11.28 -14.81
N PRO A 116 14.98 -11.99 -15.94
CA PRO A 116 14.25 -13.24 -16.27
C PRO A 116 14.64 -14.45 -15.40
N LYS A 117 15.65 -14.30 -14.53
CA LYS A 117 16.14 -15.40 -13.66
C LYS A 117 15.89 -15.15 -12.18
N MET A 118 15.12 -14.12 -11.84
CA MET A 118 14.73 -13.88 -10.44
C MET A 118 13.69 -14.91 -9.99
N SER A 119 13.65 -15.21 -8.70
CA SER A 119 12.58 -16.00 -8.11
C SER A 119 11.25 -15.22 -8.13
N ALA A 120 10.15 -15.96 -8.14
CA ALA A 120 8.83 -15.41 -8.46
C ALA A 120 8.37 -14.31 -7.49
N GLU A 121 8.74 -14.42 -6.22
CA GLU A 121 8.42 -13.46 -5.16
C GLU A 121 9.16 -12.11 -5.29
N HIS A 122 10.05 -11.97 -6.28
CA HIS A 122 10.77 -10.72 -6.56
C HIS A 122 10.21 -9.93 -7.74
N TYR A 123 9.22 -10.45 -8.47
CA TYR A 123 8.63 -9.75 -9.61
C TYR A 123 7.57 -8.72 -9.22
N THR A 124 7.21 -7.88 -10.17
CA THR A 124 6.20 -6.81 -10.01
C THR A 124 4.89 -7.31 -9.41
N ALA A 125 4.30 -6.53 -8.51
CA ALA A 125 3.06 -6.79 -7.77
C ALA A 125 3.13 -7.92 -6.72
N SER A 126 4.27 -8.60 -6.54
CA SER A 126 4.50 -9.51 -5.42
C SER A 126 4.45 -8.78 -4.07
N ILE A 127 4.30 -9.51 -2.94
CA ILE A 127 4.82 -9.03 -1.66
C ILE A 127 6.29 -9.43 -1.67
N TYR A 128 7.15 -8.46 -1.97
CA TYR A 128 8.57 -8.69 -2.28
C TYR A 128 9.26 -9.59 -1.26
N ASP A 129 9.93 -10.64 -1.77
CA ASP A 129 10.69 -11.63 -1.00
C ASP A 129 9.86 -12.49 -0.03
N LEU A 130 8.51 -12.44 -0.15
CA LEU A 130 7.59 -13.23 0.69
C LEU A 130 6.61 -14.06 -0.15
N PHE A 131 5.88 -13.44 -1.06
CA PHE A 131 4.81 -14.10 -1.82
C PHE A 131 4.84 -13.70 -3.27
N ASP A 132 4.86 -14.70 -4.13
CA ASP A 132 4.81 -14.53 -5.57
C ASP A 132 3.39 -14.27 -6.08
N LYS A 133 3.33 -13.75 -7.27
CA LYS A 133 2.12 -13.59 -8.07
C LYS A 133 1.85 -14.85 -8.91
N SER A 134 0.59 -15.04 -9.28
CA SER A 134 0.26 -15.98 -10.35
C SER A 134 0.81 -15.45 -11.68
N ALA A 135 1.75 -16.20 -12.28
CA ALA A 135 2.37 -15.84 -13.57
C ALA A 135 1.33 -15.65 -14.69
N GLU A 136 0.27 -16.45 -14.71
CA GLU A 136 -0.80 -16.35 -15.70
C GLU A 136 -1.58 -15.04 -15.55
N ILE A 137 -1.99 -14.69 -14.32
CA ILE A 137 -2.73 -13.46 -14.04
C ILE A 137 -1.87 -12.25 -14.38
N PHE A 138 -0.60 -12.29 -14.01
CA PHE A 138 0.34 -11.21 -14.30
C PHE A 138 0.49 -10.96 -15.80
N SER A 139 0.77 -11.99 -16.60
CA SER A 139 1.01 -11.85 -18.05
C SER A 139 -0.18 -11.21 -18.77
N ARG A 140 -1.41 -11.41 -18.26
CA ARG A 140 -2.63 -10.80 -18.80
C ARG A 140 -2.89 -9.38 -18.28
N SER A 141 -2.18 -8.95 -17.26
CA SER A 141 -2.43 -7.68 -16.57
C SER A 141 -1.38 -6.63 -16.88
N TYR A 142 -0.15 -7.03 -17.19
CA TYR A 142 0.95 -6.10 -17.41
C TYR A 142 0.81 -5.34 -18.75
N ARG A 143 0.97 -4.01 -18.69
CA ARG A 143 0.80 -3.12 -19.86
C ARG A 143 2.10 -2.75 -20.58
N GLY A 144 3.25 -3.15 -20.02
CA GLY A 144 4.56 -2.77 -20.55
C GLY A 144 5.12 -1.49 -19.90
N LEU A 145 6.30 -1.07 -20.37
CA LEU A 145 7.05 0.05 -19.77
C LEU A 145 6.56 1.43 -20.20
N ASP A 146 5.93 1.53 -21.38
CA ASP A 146 5.52 2.81 -21.96
C ASP A 146 4.17 3.32 -21.44
N GLU A 147 3.41 2.46 -20.74
CA GLU A 147 2.10 2.78 -20.23
C GLU A 147 2.06 2.77 -18.70
N TYR A 148 1.20 3.61 -18.13
CA TYR A 148 0.92 3.55 -16.70
C TYR A 148 0.12 2.28 -16.37
N SER A 149 0.63 1.50 -15.43
CA SER A 149 -0.10 0.43 -14.78
C SER A 149 -0.78 0.93 -13.51
N VAL A 150 -1.94 0.36 -13.20
CA VAL A 150 -2.69 0.67 -11.97
C VAL A 150 -2.37 -0.39 -10.92
N GLY A 151 -1.79 0.04 -9.81
CA GLY A 151 -1.63 -0.76 -8.61
C GLY A 151 -2.72 -0.43 -7.59
N ARG A 152 -3.11 -1.43 -6.79
CA ARG A 152 -3.92 -1.23 -5.59
C ARG A 152 -3.45 -2.16 -4.51
N VAL A 153 -3.31 -1.63 -3.29
CA VAL A 153 -3.02 -2.41 -2.09
C VAL A 153 -4.14 -2.18 -1.10
N ILE A 154 -4.79 -3.26 -0.65
CA ILE A 154 -5.71 -3.19 0.49
C ILE A 154 -5.09 -3.98 1.62
N VAL A 155 -4.90 -3.30 2.74
CA VAL A 155 -4.57 -3.91 4.01
C VAL A 155 -5.74 -3.67 4.94
N GLN A 156 -6.38 -4.73 5.41
CA GLN A 156 -7.50 -4.61 6.32
C GLN A 156 -7.50 -5.73 7.33
N ARG A 157 -7.35 -5.37 8.62
CA ARG A 157 -7.12 -6.30 9.71
C ARG A 157 -5.88 -7.14 9.41
N HIS A 158 -6.05 -8.45 9.20
CA HIS A 158 -4.97 -9.39 8.89
C HIS A 158 -4.90 -9.80 7.42
N ARG A 159 -5.66 -9.15 6.52
CA ARG A 159 -5.69 -9.50 5.10
C ARG A 159 -4.96 -8.47 4.27
N ILE A 160 -4.04 -8.94 3.43
CA ILE A 160 -3.22 -8.14 2.53
C ILE A 160 -3.53 -8.57 1.11
N ARG A 161 -3.94 -7.64 0.27
CA ARG A 161 -4.29 -7.91 -1.12
C ARG A 161 -3.59 -6.92 -2.04
N HIS A 162 -2.98 -7.43 -3.11
CA HIS A 162 -2.42 -6.64 -4.20
C HIS A 162 -3.20 -6.87 -5.48
N TRP A 163 -3.48 -5.79 -6.19
CA TRP A 163 -4.03 -5.84 -7.54
C TRP A 163 -3.11 -5.13 -8.51
N MET A 164 -3.14 -5.56 -9.76
CA MET A 164 -2.54 -4.87 -10.89
C MET A 164 -3.54 -4.82 -12.05
N ASN A 165 -3.81 -3.62 -12.56
CA ASN A 165 -4.75 -3.37 -13.67
C ASN A 165 -6.10 -4.08 -13.48
N GLY A 166 -6.64 -4.03 -12.25
CA GLY A 166 -7.94 -4.61 -11.87
C GLY A 166 -7.93 -6.12 -11.64
N LYS A 167 -6.78 -6.80 -11.73
CA LYS A 167 -6.65 -8.23 -11.42
C LYS A 167 -6.04 -8.43 -10.04
N LEU A 168 -6.64 -9.28 -9.23
CA LEU A 168 -6.12 -9.69 -7.93
C LEU A 168 -4.87 -10.58 -8.16
N ILE A 169 -3.75 -10.16 -7.62
CA ILE A 169 -2.44 -10.82 -7.77
C ILE A 169 -2.08 -11.58 -6.49
N ILE A 170 -2.23 -10.93 -5.34
CA ILE A 170 -1.91 -11.46 -4.01
C ILE A 170 -3.15 -11.36 -3.13
N ASP A 171 -3.39 -12.41 -2.34
CA ASP A 171 -4.40 -12.44 -1.28
C ASP A 171 -3.87 -13.28 -0.13
N GLU A 172 -3.25 -12.64 0.85
CA GLU A 172 -2.55 -13.29 1.95
C GLU A 172 -3.03 -12.78 3.31
N ARG A 173 -2.70 -13.55 4.36
CA ARG A 173 -3.01 -13.19 5.74
C ARG A 173 -1.72 -13.12 6.56
N ASP A 174 -1.48 -11.96 7.21
CA ASP A 174 -0.29 -11.70 8.04
C ASP A 174 -0.33 -12.41 9.42
N ASP A 175 -1.50 -12.95 9.81
CA ASP A 175 -1.67 -13.77 11.02
C ASP A 175 -1.62 -15.29 10.73
N SER A 176 -1.23 -15.70 9.52
CA SER A 176 -1.14 -17.11 9.14
C SER A 176 0.25 -17.71 9.40
N GLN A 177 0.31 -19.02 9.63
CA GLN A 177 1.58 -19.75 9.73
C GLN A 177 2.39 -19.62 8.45
N ARG A 178 1.73 -19.65 7.27
CA ARG A 178 2.35 -19.46 5.96
C ARG A 178 3.10 -18.13 5.88
N PHE A 179 2.52 -17.04 6.40
CA PHE A 179 3.16 -15.74 6.43
C PHE A 179 4.39 -15.73 7.36
N ALA A 180 4.26 -16.30 8.54
CA ALA A 180 5.37 -16.41 9.49
C ALA A 180 6.54 -17.22 8.91
N ASP A 181 6.25 -18.33 8.20
CA ASP A 181 7.27 -19.15 7.54
C ASP A 181 7.93 -18.38 6.38
N ALA A 182 7.15 -17.65 5.55
CA ALA A 182 7.70 -16.82 4.49
C ALA A 182 8.67 -15.74 5.03
N VAL A 183 8.30 -15.05 6.11
CA VAL A 183 9.20 -14.07 6.77
C VAL A 183 10.48 -14.75 7.26
N LYS A 184 10.37 -15.94 7.85
CA LYS A 184 11.51 -16.71 8.36
C LYS A 184 12.48 -17.14 7.26
N ASP A 185 11.94 -17.44 6.06
CA ASP A 185 12.74 -17.90 4.92
C ASP A 185 13.29 -16.73 4.07
N SER A 186 12.77 -15.49 4.28
CA SER A 186 13.16 -14.29 3.54
C SER A 186 14.47 -13.66 4.03
N LYS A 187 14.94 -12.65 3.30
CA LYS A 187 16.07 -11.78 3.74
C LYS A 187 15.76 -11.01 5.02
N PHE A 188 14.48 -10.91 5.40
CA PHE A 188 14.03 -10.19 6.59
C PHE A 188 14.05 -11.03 7.87
N ARG A 189 14.43 -12.32 7.82
CA ARG A 189 14.47 -13.26 8.97
C ARG A 189 15.21 -12.75 10.19
N GLY A 190 16.20 -11.86 10.00
CA GLY A 190 16.97 -11.25 11.10
C GLY A 190 16.33 -10.01 11.70
N GLN A 191 15.22 -9.53 11.17
CA GLN A 191 14.55 -8.32 11.62
C GLN A 191 13.41 -8.66 12.57
N GLN A 192 13.67 -8.55 13.87
CA GLN A 192 12.68 -8.89 14.89
C GLN A 192 11.39 -8.07 14.72
N GLY A 193 10.27 -8.76 14.60
CA GLY A 193 8.96 -8.14 14.43
C GLY A 193 8.64 -7.65 13.00
N PHE A 194 9.47 -7.99 12.01
CA PHE A 194 9.15 -7.65 10.61
C PHE A 194 7.82 -8.30 10.18
N GLY A 195 6.94 -7.49 9.60
CA GLY A 195 5.61 -7.93 9.15
C GLY A 195 4.56 -8.08 10.25
N ALA A 196 4.93 -7.97 11.54
CA ALA A 196 4.01 -8.10 12.67
C ALA A 196 3.36 -6.76 13.08
N ASN A 197 3.87 -5.63 12.62
CA ASN A 197 3.30 -4.32 12.91
C ASN A 197 2.02 -4.06 12.11
N HIS A 198 1.02 -3.46 12.77
CA HIS A 198 -0.29 -3.19 12.16
C HIS A 198 -0.44 -1.78 11.60
N SER A 199 0.56 -0.92 11.77
CA SER A 199 0.59 0.42 11.19
C SER A 199 2.03 0.85 10.90
N GLY A 200 2.19 1.87 10.07
CA GLY A 200 3.47 2.46 9.74
C GLY A 200 3.34 3.34 8.49
N LYS A 201 4.46 3.82 8.02
CA LYS A 201 4.51 4.73 6.87
C LYS A 201 4.33 3.98 5.55
N LEU A 202 3.93 4.73 4.52
CA LEU A 202 4.21 4.37 3.14
C LEU A 202 5.64 4.78 2.80
N MET A 203 6.29 4.07 1.87
CA MET A 203 7.58 4.47 1.35
C MET A 203 7.68 4.19 -0.15
N LEU A 204 8.00 5.21 -0.95
CA LEU A 204 8.38 5.04 -2.34
C LEU A 204 9.88 4.78 -2.38
N THR A 205 10.29 3.67 -3.02
CA THR A 205 11.69 3.23 -2.98
C THR A 205 12.50 3.81 -4.13
N ASP A 206 13.70 4.30 -3.80
CA ASP A 206 14.72 4.72 -4.75
C ASP A 206 15.81 3.64 -4.88
N HIS A 207 15.91 3.04 -6.06
CA HIS A 207 16.99 2.13 -6.45
C HIS A 207 17.86 2.71 -7.58
N GLY A 208 17.76 4.03 -7.80
CA GLY A 208 18.53 4.73 -8.83
C GLY A 208 17.95 4.59 -10.24
N SER A 209 16.71 4.13 -10.36
CA SER A 209 15.99 3.99 -11.62
C SER A 209 14.90 5.05 -11.75
N GLU A 210 14.64 5.50 -12.98
CA GLU A 210 13.50 6.40 -13.20
C GLU A 210 12.19 5.66 -13.01
N VAL A 211 11.31 6.27 -12.23
CA VAL A 211 9.95 5.80 -11.99
C VAL A 211 9.00 6.98 -11.89
N TRP A 212 7.79 6.81 -12.39
CA TRP A 212 6.72 7.81 -12.32
C TRP A 212 5.54 7.26 -11.54
N TYR A 213 4.98 8.11 -10.66
CA TYR A 213 3.75 7.83 -9.92
C TYR A 213 2.75 8.94 -10.20
N ARG A 214 1.48 8.60 -10.30
CA ARG A 214 0.38 9.57 -10.34
C ARG A 214 -0.87 8.98 -9.73
N ASN A 215 -1.88 9.80 -9.44
CA ASN A 215 -3.15 9.35 -8.88
C ASN A 215 -2.94 8.47 -7.62
N VAL A 216 -2.09 8.95 -6.69
CA VAL A 216 -1.77 8.22 -5.45
C VAL A 216 -2.79 8.57 -4.39
N PHE A 217 -3.84 7.75 -4.28
CA PHE A 217 -4.98 7.96 -3.39
C PHE A 217 -5.01 6.93 -2.28
N ILE A 218 -5.15 7.37 -1.04
CA ILE A 218 -5.29 6.48 0.10
C ILE A 218 -6.58 6.76 0.88
N ARG A 219 -7.23 5.70 1.33
CA ARG A 219 -8.37 5.76 2.23
C ARG A 219 -8.09 4.89 3.44
N ARG A 220 -8.30 5.44 4.65
CA ARG A 220 -8.24 4.65 5.88
C ARG A 220 -9.44 3.72 5.96
N LEU A 221 -9.22 2.52 6.50
CA LEU A 221 -10.26 1.49 6.68
C LEU A 221 -10.47 1.12 8.15
N ASP A 222 -9.83 1.83 9.07
CA ASP A 222 -9.95 1.60 10.50
C ASP A 222 -11.42 1.68 10.93
N GLY A 223 -11.94 0.61 11.52
CA GLY A 223 -13.34 0.51 11.93
C GLY A 223 -14.36 0.31 10.80
N CYS A 224 -13.93 0.21 9.54
CA CYS A 224 -14.82 -0.01 8.42
C CYS A 224 -15.25 -1.48 8.26
N ALA A 225 -16.38 -1.72 7.54
CA ALA A 225 -16.73 -3.04 7.05
C ALA A 225 -15.64 -3.59 6.11
N LEU A 226 -15.53 -4.92 6.00
CA LEU A 226 -14.55 -5.53 5.10
C LEU A 226 -14.80 -5.10 3.65
N VAL A 227 -13.73 -4.66 2.99
CA VAL A 227 -13.74 -4.39 1.55
C VAL A 227 -13.75 -5.73 0.82
N PRO A 228 -14.67 -5.93 -0.15
CA PRO A 228 -14.74 -7.16 -0.95
C PRO A 228 -13.46 -7.50 -1.70
#